data_5d3894f766628b54ab2566ebc771433b
#
_entry.id   5d3894f766628b54ab2566ebc771433b
#
_cell.length_a   1.000
_cell.length_b   1.000
_cell.length_c   1.000
_cell.angle_alpha   90.00
_cell.angle_beta   90.00
_cell.angle_gamma   90.00
#
_symmetry.space_group_name_H-M   'P 1'
#
loop_
_entity.id
_entity.type
_entity.pdbx_description
1 polymer ?
#
loop_
_entity_poly.entity_id
_entity_poly.type
_entity_poly.pdbx_seq_one_letter_code
_entity_poly.pdbx_strand_id
1 'polypeptide(L)'
;MIHWIVVLSLLSNFLFHGFAENSKAAAELTNVQTQYQFGDSLTVQAHYAFPADLKQAVLNLQTNTGTLSQFPLTISANGLLQSQISLAQQELPPFSRVYYWFDLTFTNDTSSTSPSYWFDYSDNRFTWQSNQSKWFNIYWVNGEAVYGEKLQQIALAGLKTATQILPVSPNLPITIYVYPNAQNVQDILSTTNPDWVAGEALPQVNLILVSASVDLNNMQDLERQIPHEFTHLLEYSLTMQNYSTSPAWLLEGLATNAETYPNSDYARLLQKASNSQSLIPMDQLCHTFSPDTEKAALSYAQSASFVQYLTSKYGNEKVKQLLQTPSSGLECSRFVDEIYGVNLEALDTAWQKATFNQILIQNDLFQYWPVLTALIVLIVIAVFLRRYLLKKKEKDNGLIH
;
A
#
# COMPACT_ATOMS: atom_id res chain seq x y z
N MET A 1 -30.24 26.37 75.20
CA MET A 1 -28.82 26.66 75.49
C MET A 1 -28.13 26.77 74.16
N ILE A 2 -27.88 27.97 73.67
CA ILE A 2 -27.35 28.32 72.40
C ILE A 2 -25.84 28.51 72.53
N HIS A 3 -25.02 27.72 71.88
CA HIS A 3 -23.56 27.91 71.82
C HIS A 3 -23.20 28.61 70.51
N TRP A 4 -22.68 29.78 70.63
CA TRP A 4 -22.09 30.58 69.57
C TRP A 4 -20.66 30.07 69.29
N ILE A 5 -20.40 29.67 68.05
CA ILE A 5 -19.03 29.40 67.58
C ILE A 5 -18.62 30.63 66.77
N VAL A 6 -17.63 31.35 67.25
CA VAL A 6 -16.95 32.44 66.56
C VAL A 6 -15.94 31.83 65.57
N VAL A 7 -16.15 32.04 64.27
CA VAL A 7 -15.17 31.68 63.27
C VAL A 7 -14.30 32.90 62.96
N LEU A 8 -13.04 32.83 63.39
CA LEU A 8 -11.99 33.79 63.03
C LEU A 8 -11.61 33.57 61.56
N SER A 9 -11.91 34.51 60.65
CA SER A 9 -11.42 34.53 59.26
C SER A 9 -10.01 35.13 59.21
N LEU A 10 -9.02 34.30 59.06
CA LEU A 10 -7.66 34.70 58.66
C LEU A 10 -7.64 35.06 57.19
N LEU A 11 -7.60 36.35 56.86
CA LEU A 11 -7.29 36.86 55.52
C LEU A 11 -5.78 36.67 55.27
N SER A 12 -5.42 35.60 54.56
CA SER A 12 -4.09 35.46 53.96
C SER A 12 -4.06 36.21 52.63
N ASN A 13 -3.39 37.35 52.61
CA ASN A 13 -3.03 38.05 51.36
C ASN A 13 -2.05 37.18 50.56
N PHE A 14 -2.58 36.37 49.62
CA PHE A 14 -1.77 35.81 48.55
C PHE A 14 -1.47 36.92 47.54
N LEU A 15 -0.26 37.46 47.61
CA LEU A 15 0.34 38.22 46.53
C LEU A 15 0.49 37.28 45.33
N PHE A 16 -0.47 37.32 44.40
CA PHE A 16 -0.30 36.79 43.06
C PHE A 16 0.79 37.60 42.39
N HIS A 17 2.04 37.10 42.42
CA HIS A 17 3.02 37.51 41.44
C HIS A 17 2.53 36.94 40.10
N GLY A 18 1.85 37.78 39.32
CA GLY A 18 1.56 37.51 37.94
C GLY A 18 2.90 37.31 37.22
N PHE A 19 3.22 36.06 36.91
CA PHE A 19 4.15 35.78 35.86
C PHE A 19 3.52 36.38 34.60
N ALA A 20 4.01 37.55 34.20
CA ALA A 20 3.77 38.03 32.83
C ALA A 20 4.37 36.97 31.92
N GLU A 21 3.53 36.08 31.43
CA GLU A 21 3.83 35.29 30.27
C GLU A 21 4.11 36.31 29.15
N ASN A 22 5.39 36.53 28.84
CA ASN A 22 5.78 37.27 27.64
C ASN A 22 5.17 36.51 26.47
N SER A 23 3.94 36.83 26.09
CA SER A 23 3.38 36.44 24.83
C SER A 23 4.31 37.05 23.77
N LYS A 24 5.18 36.23 23.21
CA LYS A 24 6.01 36.61 22.08
C LYS A 24 5.04 37.14 21.02
N ALA A 25 5.08 38.44 20.76
CA ALA A 25 4.30 39.00 19.67
C ALA A 25 4.68 38.27 18.41
N ALA A 26 3.68 37.69 17.74
CA ALA A 26 3.92 37.01 16.47
C ALA A 26 4.53 38.02 15.50
N ALA A 27 5.56 37.60 14.77
CA ALA A 27 6.16 38.50 13.75
C ALA A 27 5.12 38.81 12.68
N GLU A 28 4.89 40.09 12.45
CA GLU A 28 3.95 40.57 11.44
C GLU A 28 4.61 40.46 10.06
N LEU A 29 4.31 39.34 9.37
CA LEU A 29 4.71 39.09 7.99
C LEU A 29 3.55 39.47 7.05
N THR A 30 3.89 40.10 5.95
CA THR A 30 2.94 40.46 4.89
C THR A 30 3.32 39.74 3.59
N ASN A 31 2.41 39.71 2.62
CA ASN A 31 2.64 39.13 1.30
C ASN A 31 3.23 37.73 1.36
N VAL A 32 2.72 36.88 2.27
CA VAL A 32 3.12 35.46 2.37
C VAL A 32 2.58 34.70 1.16
N GLN A 33 3.47 34.13 0.36
CA GLN A 33 3.12 33.45 -0.89
C GLN A 33 3.94 32.19 -1.08
N THR A 34 3.33 31.21 -1.73
CA THR A 34 3.99 29.98 -2.18
C THR A 34 3.76 29.80 -3.69
N GLN A 35 4.81 29.39 -4.38
CA GLN A 35 4.76 28.98 -5.78
C GLN A 35 5.53 27.66 -5.90
N TYR A 36 4.99 26.70 -6.61
CA TYR A 36 5.69 25.44 -6.85
C TYR A 36 5.45 24.91 -8.26
N GLN A 37 6.39 24.12 -8.73
CA GLN A 37 6.25 23.22 -9.85
C GLN A 37 6.33 21.81 -9.29
N PHE A 38 5.30 21.03 -9.51
CA PHE A 38 5.20 19.66 -8.94
C PHE A 38 6.41 18.80 -9.31
N GLY A 39 7.03 18.17 -8.31
CA GLY A 39 8.22 17.34 -8.45
C GLY A 39 9.53 18.08 -8.71
N ASP A 40 9.52 19.41 -8.94
CA ASP A 40 10.70 20.17 -9.34
C ASP A 40 11.13 21.18 -8.27
N SER A 41 10.31 22.15 -7.96
CA SER A 41 10.70 23.26 -7.12
C SER A 41 9.57 23.85 -6.29
N LEU A 42 9.91 24.42 -5.13
CA LEU A 42 9.03 25.18 -4.25
C LEU A 42 9.73 26.51 -3.89
N THR A 43 9.05 27.61 -4.09
CA THR A 43 9.45 28.94 -3.62
C THR A 43 8.47 29.42 -2.58
N VAL A 44 8.98 29.81 -1.41
CA VAL A 44 8.19 30.46 -0.35
C VAL A 44 8.74 31.83 -0.11
N GLN A 45 7.85 32.83 -0.08
CA GLN A 45 8.17 34.25 0.10
C GLN A 45 7.31 34.87 1.18
N ALA A 46 7.90 35.83 1.90
CA ALA A 46 7.19 36.72 2.81
C ALA A 46 7.89 38.10 2.82
N HIS A 47 7.22 39.11 3.29
CA HIS A 47 7.81 40.42 3.49
C HIS A 47 7.76 40.81 4.96
N TYR A 48 8.91 41.26 5.50
CA TYR A 48 9.07 41.80 6.83
C TYR A 48 9.48 43.27 6.74
N ALA A 49 8.77 44.12 7.49
CA ALA A 49 8.92 45.61 7.34
C ALA A 49 10.28 46.13 7.85
N PHE A 50 10.97 45.43 8.76
CA PHE A 50 12.18 45.91 9.41
C PHE A 50 13.37 44.93 9.22
N PRO A 51 13.84 44.73 7.98
CA PRO A 51 14.84 43.68 7.68
C PRO A 51 16.18 43.89 8.38
N ALA A 52 16.55 45.15 8.71
CA ALA A 52 17.79 45.46 9.43
C ALA A 52 17.82 44.89 10.86
N ASP A 53 16.66 44.59 11.45
CA ASP A 53 16.54 44.02 12.78
C ASP A 53 16.66 42.50 12.78
N LEU A 54 16.66 41.86 11.60
CA LEU A 54 16.77 40.40 11.46
C LEU A 54 18.22 39.94 11.40
N LYS A 55 18.56 38.98 12.26
CA LYS A 55 19.81 38.23 12.25
C LYS A 55 19.70 36.97 11.41
N GLN A 56 18.56 36.28 11.50
CA GLN A 56 18.27 35.05 10.79
C GLN A 56 16.77 34.87 10.58
N ALA A 57 16.40 34.21 9.49
CA ALA A 57 15.05 33.74 9.24
C ALA A 57 15.09 32.30 8.72
N VAL A 58 14.22 31.45 9.24
CA VAL A 58 14.10 30.02 8.90
C VAL A 58 12.66 29.71 8.50
N LEU A 59 12.50 29.06 7.37
CA LEU A 59 11.24 28.45 6.94
C LEU A 59 11.14 27.04 7.48
N ASN A 60 10.04 26.74 8.15
CA ASN A 60 9.67 25.40 8.57
C ASN A 60 8.59 24.87 7.66
N LEU A 61 8.75 23.64 7.14
CA LEU A 61 7.74 22.89 6.39
C LEU A 61 7.38 21.64 7.15
N GLN A 62 6.09 21.37 7.29
CA GLN A 62 5.58 20.16 7.91
C GLN A 62 4.48 19.55 7.05
N THR A 63 4.63 18.26 6.72
CA THR A 63 3.59 17.51 6.00
C THR A 63 2.62 16.86 6.99
N ASN A 64 1.49 16.38 6.51
CA ASN A 64 0.53 15.61 7.31
C ASN A 64 1.10 14.29 7.85
N THR A 65 2.22 13.80 7.32
CA THR A 65 2.96 12.65 7.86
C THR A 65 3.83 13.01 9.08
N GLY A 66 3.88 14.29 9.45
CA GLY A 66 4.61 14.78 10.63
C GLY A 66 6.09 15.09 10.41
N THR A 67 6.64 14.84 9.23
CA THR A 67 8.04 15.20 8.91
C THR A 67 8.21 16.72 8.90
N LEU A 68 9.15 17.23 9.70
CA LEU A 68 9.53 18.62 9.76
C LEU A 68 10.85 18.83 9.01
N SER A 69 10.84 19.74 8.05
CA SER A 69 12.03 20.19 7.32
C SER A 69 12.25 21.69 7.53
N GLN A 70 13.52 22.12 7.61
CA GLN A 70 13.89 23.50 7.88
C GLN A 70 14.80 24.02 6.77
N PHE A 71 14.50 25.24 6.29
CA PHE A 71 15.25 25.89 5.20
C PHE A 71 15.61 27.32 5.60
N PRO A 72 16.86 27.76 5.37
CA PRO A 72 17.22 29.13 5.59
C PRO A 72 16.49 30.03 4.56
N LEU A 73 16.11 31.24 5.00
CA LEU A 73 15.57 32.28 4.13
C LEU A 73 16.67 33.31 3.85
N THR A 74 16.75 33.74 2.59
CA THR A 74 17.51 34.92 2.23
C THR A 74 16.77 36.15 2.70
N ILE A 75 17.46 37.14 3.31
CA ILE A 75 16.90 38.36 3.79
C ILE A 75 17.42 39.49 2.87
N SER A 76 16.52 40.11 2.10
CA SER A 76 16.86 41.19 1.20
C SER A 76 16.71 42.53 1.91
N ALA A 77 17.46 43.57 1.48
CA ALA A 77 17.42 44.90 2.05
C ALA A 77 16.04 45.59 1.98
N ASN A 78 15.20 45.18 1.02
CA ASN A 78 13.82 45.66 0.89
C ASN A 78 12.81 44.86 1.76
N GLY A 79 13.27 43.95 2.60
CA GLY A 79 12.43 43.15 3.50
C GLY A 79 11.88 41.87 2.91
N LEU A 80 12.23 41.49 1.67
CA LEU A 80 11.84 40.21 1.10
C LEU A 80 12.61 39.06 1.79
N LEU A 81 11.89 38.14 2.37
CA LEU A 81 12.35 36.84 2.88
C LEU A 81 11.99 35.79 1.85
N GLN A 82 12.95 35.02 1.39
CA GLN A 82 12.72 34.01 0.34
C GLN A 82 13.54 32.74 0.57
N SER A 83 12.91 31.59 0.37
CA SER A 83 13.58 30.29 0.22
C SER A 83 13.16 29.65 -1.10
N GLN A 84 14.13 29.09 -1.82
CA GLN A 84 13.91 28.28 -3.01
C GLN A 84 14.41 26.87 -2.74
N ILE A 85 13.55 25.88 -2.87
CA ILE A 85 13.77 24.50 -2.47
C ILE A 85 13.67 23.62 -3.72
N SER A 86 14.66 22.79 -3.97
CA SER A 86 14.60 21.77 -5.01
C SER A 86 13.85 20.54 -4.46
N LEU A 87 12.70 20.22 -5.07
CA LEU A 87 11.89 19.06 -4.69
C LEU A 87 12.46 17.73 -5.20
N ALA A 88 13.40 17.78 -6.15
CA ALA A 88 14.18 16.60 -6.54
C ALA A 88 15.10 16.08 -5.41
N GLN A 89 15.45 16.93 -4.42
CA GLN A 89 16.29 16.58 -3.28
C GLN A 89 15.50 16.49 -1.97
N GLN A 90 14.35 17.15 -1.90
CA GLN A 90 13.46 17.23 -0.75
C GLN A 90 12.06 16.87 -1.19
N GLU A 91 11.75 15.58 -1.22
CA GLU A 91 10.44 15.09 -1.66
C GLU A 91 9.33 15.56 -0.71
N LEU A 92 8.29 16.14 -1.27
CA LEU A 92 7.02 16.35 -0.59
C LEU A 92 6.07 15.23 -1.00
N PRO A 93 5.34 14.62 -0.06
CA PRO A 93 4.36 13.59 -0.40
C PRO A 93 3.33 14.15 -1.39
N PRO A 94 3.11 13.49 -2.53
CA PRO A 94 2.14 13.92 -3.53
C PRO A 94 0.74 14.09 -2.92
N PHE A 95 0.00 15.08 -3.38
CA PHE A 95 -1.39 15.38 -2.97
C PHE A 95 -1.58 15.61 -1.47
N SER A 96 -0.50 16.00 -0.77
CA SER A 96 -0.54 16.30 0.66
C SER A 96 -0.83 17.77 0.93
N ARG A 97 -1.35 18.05 2.12
CA ARG A 97 -1.35 19.39 2.67
C ARG A 97 -0.03 19.66 3.34
N VAL A 98 0.63 20.76 2.95
CA VAL A 98 1.90 21.22 3.51
C VAL A 98 1.64 22.45 4.37
N TYR A 99 1.96 22.35 5.66
CA TYR A 99 1.94 23.44 6.60
C TYR A 99 3.31 24.08 6.64
N TYR A 100 3.36 25.41 6.81
CA TYR A 100 4.61 26.11 6.95
C TYR A 100 4.48 27.36 7.81
N TRP A 101 5.60 27.74 8.43
CA TRP A 101 5.73 28.92 9.26
C TRP A 101 7.17 29.41 9.24
N PHE A 102 7.37 30.63 9.78
CA PHE A 102 8.65 31.30 9.79
C PHE A 102 9.11 31.50 11.23
N ASP A 103 10.36 31.12 11.52
CA ASP A 103 11.05 31.49 12.74
C ASP A 103 12.06 32.62 12.43
N LEU A 104 11.89 33.75 13.11
CA LEU A 104 12.72 34.93 12.97
C LEU A 104 13.58 35.12 14.21
N THR A 105 14.88 35.33 14.05
CA THR A 105 15.81 35.71 15.11
C THR A 105 16.28 37.12 14.85
N PHE A 106 16.18 37.97 15.83
CA PHE A 106 16.53 39.38 15.73
C PHE A 106 17.96 39.65 16.18
N THR A 107 18.49 40.85 15.85
CA THR A 107 19.85 41.27 16.21
C THR A 107 20.08 41.41 17.71
N ASN A 108 19.02 41.59 18.48
CA ASN A 108 19.03 41.60 19.95
C ASN A 108 18.89 40.18 20.59
N ASP A 109 19.07 39.10 19.78
CA ASP A 109 18.96 37.70 20.16
C ASP A 109 17.57 37.28 20.66
N THR A 110 16.53 38.08 20.49
CA THR A 110 15.14 37.65 20.67
C THR A 110 14.64 36.88 19.44
N SER A 111 13.60 36.08 19.60
CA SER A 111 13.01 35.32 18.51
C SER A 111 11.49 35.47 18.47
N SER A 112 10.91 35.35 17.29
CA SER A 112 9.47 35.31 17.06
C SER A 112 9.11 34.24 16.03
N THR A 113 7.95 33.60 16.21
CA THR A 113 7.40 32.62 15.27
C THR A 113 6.13 33.17 14.64
N SER A 114 5.99 33.06 13.34
CA SER A 114 4.79 33.49 12.62
C SER A 114 3.59 32.56 12.88
N PRO A 115 2.37 32.96 12.54
CA PRO A 115 1.28 32.01 12.35
C PRO A 115 1.64 30.93 11.34
N SER A 116 0.95 29.79 11.42
CA SER A 116 1.08 28.71 10.43
C SER A 116 0.22 29.01 9.21
N TYR A 117 0.78 28.79 8.03
CA TYR A 117 0.15 28.84 6.72
C TYR A 117 0.09 27.44 6.13
N TRP A 118 -0.62 27.26 5.03
CA TRP A 118 -0.69 25.99 4.33
C TRP A 118 -0.95 26.15 2.85
N PHE A 119 -0.60 25.13 2.07
CA PHE A 119 -1.02 24.94 0.69
C PHE A 119 -1.26 23.45 0.42
N ASP A 120 -2.13 23.16 -0.56
CA ASP A 120 -2.33 21.79 -1.04
C ASP A 120 -1.35 21.54 -2.18
N TYR A 121 -0.45 20.56 -2.00
CA TYR A 121 0.56 20.18 -2.97
C TYR A 121 -0.02 19.16 -3.94
N SER A 122 -0.56 19.61 -5.05
CA SER A 122 -1.18 18.82 -6.12
C SER A 122 -0.40 18.92 -7.42
N ASP A 123 -0.62 17.99 -8.35
CA ASP A 123 0.07 17.98 -9.64
C ASP A 123 -0.41 19.13 -10.53
N ASN A 124 0.38 20.19 -10.61
CA ASN A 124 0.11 21.36 -11.43
C ASN A 124 0.82 21.35 -12.79
N ARG A 125 1.40 20.21 -13.18
CA ARG A 125 1.97 20.02 -14.53
C ARG A 125 0.91 19.98 -15.63
N PHE A 126 -0.34 19.69 -15.24
CA PHE A 126 -1.48 19.55 -16.14
C PHE A 126 -2.57 20.59 -15.86
N THR A 127 -3.34 20.90 -16.89
CA THR A 127 -4.61 21.61 -16.74
C THR A 127 -5.73 20.60 -16.54
N TRP A 128 -6.17 20.46 -15.29
CA TRP A 128 -7.16 19.49 -14.90
C TRP A 128 -8.58 19.96 -15.20
N GLN A 129 -9.37 19.13 -15.84
CA GLN A 129 -10.83 19.20 -15.80
C GLN A 129 -11.33 18.49 -14.56
N SER A 130 -12.52 18.78 -14.07
CA SER A 130 -13.05 18.15 -12.86
C SER A 130 -14.55 17.92 -12.89
N ASN A 131 -14.98 16.88 -12.20
CA ASN A 131 -16.37 16.60 -11.84
C ASN A 131 -16.41 16.27 -10.35
N GLN A 132 -17.20 17.04 -9.59
CA GLN A 132 -17.29 16.88 -8.14
C GLN A 132 -18.70 16.44 -7.73
N SER A 133 -18.76 15.51 -6.83
CA SER A 133 -20.00 15.00 -6.26
C SER A 133 -19.84 14.70 -4.76
N LYS A 134 -20.89 14.28 -4.09
CA LYS A 134 -20.79 13.83 -2.69
C LYS A 134 -19.95 12.55 -2.51
N TRP A 135 -19.69 11.82 -3.61
CA TRP A 135 -18.99 10.55 -3.59
C TRP A 135 -17.53 10.70 -4.02
N PHE A 136 -17.28 11.53 -5.06
CA PHE A 136 -15.99 11.63 -5.75
C PHE A 136 -15.64 13.05 -6.11
N ASN A 137 -14.34 13.35 -6.05
CA ASN A 137 -13.68 14.46 -6.74
C ASN A 137 -12.85 13.86 -7.87
N ILE A 138 -13.35 13.89 -9.10
CA ILE A 138 -12.68 13.27 -10.25
C ILE A 138 -11.99 14.36 -11.06
N TYR A 139 -10.72 14.13 -11.36
CA TYR A 139 -9.88 15.01 -12.18
C TYR A 139 -9.34 14.24 -13.38
N TRP A 140 -9.35 14.86 -14.56
CA TRP A 140 -8.78 14.27 -15.79
C TRP A 140 -8.17 15.36 -16.67
N VAL A 141 -7.22 14.98 -17.58
CA VAL A 141 -6.47 15.96 -18.40
C VAL A 141 -7.17 16.25 -19.72
N ASN A 142 -7.55 15.21 -20.45
CA ASN A 142 -8.07 15.31 -21.81
C ASN A 142 -9.51 14.78 -21.89
N GLY A 143 -10.25 15.21 -22.94
CA GLY A 143 -11.63 14.80 -23.17
C GLY A 143 -12.63 15.88 -22.76
N GLU A 144 -13.87 15.68 -23.14
CA GLU A 144 -14.98 16.62 -22.89
C GLU A 144 -15.72 16.26 -21.59
N ALA A 145 -16.70 17.07 -21.18
CA ALA A 145 -17.50 16.85 -19.97
C ALA A 145 -18.18 15.46 -19.94
N VAL A 146 -18.60 14.93 -21.09
CA VAL A 146 -19.19 13.59 -21.21
C VAL A 146 -18.21 12.47 -20.75
N TYR A 147 -16.91 12.67 -20.93
CA TYR A 147 -15.90 11.74 -20.41
C TYR A 147 -15.91 11.74 -18.87
N GLY A 148 -15.97 12.92 -18.24
CA GLY A 148 -16.09 13.05 -16.80
C GLY A 148 -17.37 12.41 -16.22
N GLU A 149 -18.49 12.50 -16.92
CA GLU A 149 -19.73 11.82 -16.54
C GLU A 149 -19.57 10.28 -16.59
N LYS A 150 -18.89 9.79 -17.62
CA LYS A 150 -18.61 8.36 -17.75
C LYS A 150 -17.65 7.86 -16.66
N LEU A 151 -16.61 8.64 -16.32
CA LEU A 151 -15.72 8.34 -15.20
C LEU A 151 -16.49 8.22 -13.89
N GLN A 152 -17.45 9.12 -13.64
CA GLN A 152 -18.29 9.05 -12.44
C GLN A 152 -19.15 7.79 -12.39
N GLN A 153 -19.70 7.35 -13.52
CA GLN A 153 -20.47 6.10 -13.60
C GLN A 153 -19.57 4.88 -13.28
N ILE A 154 -18.36 4.83 -13.86
CA ILE A 154 -17.38 3.78 -13.60
C ILE A 154 -16.98 3.78 -12.12
N ALA A 155 -16.69 4.96 -11.55
CA ALA A 155 -16.33 5.07 -10.15
C ALA A 155 -17.46 4.57 -9.22
N LEU A 156 -18.72 4.92 -9.49
CA LEU A 156 -19.86 4.40 -8.72
C LEU A 156 -20.00 2.87 -8.82
N ALA A 157 -19.85 2.33 -10.03
CA ALA A 157 -19.87 0.88 -10.25
C ALA A 157 -18.70 0.19 -9.55
N GLY A 158 -17.51 0.74 -9.68
CA GLY A 158 -16.29 0.22 -9.05
C GLY A 158 -16.33 0.23 -7.53
N LEU A 159 -16.83 1.33 -6.92
CA LEU A 159 -17.01 1.40 -5.47
C LEU A 159 -18.01 0.36 -4.97
N LYS A 160 -19.08 0.13 -5.73
CA LYS A 160 -20.06 -0.93 -5.42
C LYS A 160 -19.41 -2.31 -5.44
N THR A 161 -18.58 -2.59 -6.46
CA THR A 161 -17.87 -3.88 -6.57
C THR A 161 -16.87 -4.07 -5.43
N ALA A 162 -16.02 -3.08 -5.17
CA ALA A 162 -15.06 -3.12 -4.07
C ALA A 162 -15.73 -3.35 -2.70
N THR A 163 -16.86 -2.67 -2.44
CA THR A 163 -17.63 -2.86 -1.19
C THR A 163 -18.39 -4.18 -1.12
N GLN A 164 -18.62 -4.88 -2.23
CA GLN A 164 -19.12 -6.26 -2.22
C GLN A 164 -18.03 -7.26 -1.84
N ILE A 165 -16.80 -7.04 -2.30
CA ILE A 165 -15.64 -7.87 -1.93
C ILE A 165 -15.26 -7.60 -0.47
N LEU A 166 -15.17 -6.33 -0.08
CA LEU A 166 -14.80 -5.90 1.27
C LEU A 166 -15.87 -4.96 1.82
N PRO A 167 -16.86 -5.47 2.58
CA PRO A 167 -18.00 -4.69 3.07
C PRO A 167 -17.58 -3.73 4.20
N VAL A 168 -17.01 -2.60 3.79
CA VAL A 168 -16.54 -1.49 4.63
C VAL A 168 -17.11 -0.18 4.08
N SER A 169 -17.47 0.74 4.96
CA SER A 169 -17.88 2.08 4.56
C SER A 169 -16.66 2.90 4.12
N PRO A 170 -16.64 3.42 2.89
CA PRO A 170 -15.53 4.26 2.43
C PRO A 170 -15.54 5.61 3.14
N ASN A 171 -14.36 6.22 3.25
CA ASN A 171 -14.23 7.63 3.59
C ASN A 171 -14.57 8.46 2.34
N LEU A 172 -15.52 9.39 2.42
CA LEU A 172 -16.01 10.15 1.28
C LEU A 172 -15.79 11.66 1.45
N PRO A 173 -15.60 12.42 0.36
CA PRO A 173 -15.44 11.96 -1.03
C PRO A 173 -14.07 11.32 -1.27
N ILE A 174 -13.99 10.34 -2.20
CA ILE A 174 -12.73 9.81 -2.70
C ILE A 174 -12.24 10.68 -3.86
N THR A 175 -10.95 10.99 -3.89
CA THR A 175 -10.34 11.74 -5.00
C THR A 175 -9.76 10.77 -6.04
N ILE A 176 -10.01 11.04 -7.32
CA ILE A 176 -9.55 10.23 -8.45
C ILE A 176 -8.84 11.13 -9.44
N TYR A 177 -7.59 10.83 -9.76
CA TYR A 177 -6.86 11.47 -10.86
C TYR A 177 -6.69 10.48 -12.01
N VAL A 178 -7.19 10.86 -13.19
CA VAL A 178 -7.06 10.06 -14.43
C VAL A 178 -6.02 10.70 -15.32
N TYR A 179 -4.86 10.06 -15.39
CA TYR A 179 -3.72 10.49 -16.20
C TYR A 179 -3.83 9.97 -17.63
N PRO A 180 -3.22 10.68 -18.61
CA PRO A 180 -3.27 10.26 -20.03
C PRO A 180 -2.57 8.92 -20.32
N ASN A 181 -1.60 8.53 -19.49
CA ASN A 181 -0.82 7.30 -19.67
C ASN A 181 -0.14 6.88 -18.34
N ALA A 182 0.33 5.63 -18.29
CA ALA A 182 0.97 5.05 -17.12
C ALA A 182 2.25 5.80 -16.71
N GLN A 183 3.06 6.29 -17.66
CA GLN A 183 4.27 7.04 -17.33
C GLN A 183 3.99 8.24 -16.44
N ASN A 184 2.89 8.96 -16.67
CA ASN A 184 2.54 10.12 -15.83
C ASN A 184 2.18 9.72 -14.39
N VAL A 185 1.62 8.55 -14.17
CA VAL A 185 1.41 7.98 -12.82
C VAL A 185 2.75 7.60 -12.20
N GLN A 186 3.61 6.93 -12.94
CA GLN A 186 4.94 6.51 -12.48
C GLN A 186 5.84 7.70 -12.11
N ASP A 187 5.72 8.82 -12.83
CA ASP A 187 6.46 10.07 -12.52
C ASP A 187 6.10 10.65 -11.13
N ILE A 188 4.97 10.25 -10.56
CA ILE A 188 4.52 10.68 -9.22
C ILE A 188 4.99 9.70 -8.16
N LEU A 189 4.96 8.42 -8.49
CA LEU A 189 5.38 7.34 -7.62
C LEU A 189 6.90 7.35 -7.56
N SER A 190 7.47 7.01 -6.40
CA SER A 190 8.92 6.97 -6.27
C SER A 190 9.54 6.02 -7.31
N THR A 191 10.79 6.25 -7.70
CA THR A 191 11.56 5.48 -8.69
C THR A 191 11.70 3.97 -8.40
N THR A 192 11.12 3.50 -7.29
CA THR A 192 11.12 2.09 -6.88
C THR A 192 9.97 1.26 -7.45
N ASN A 193 8.95 1.90 -8.03
CA ASN A 193 7.81 1.19 -8.59
C ASN A 193 8.12 0.62 -9.98
N PRO A 194 7.65 -0.59 -10.28
CA PRO A 194 7.84 -1.20 -11.59
C PRO A 194 7.14 -0.41 -12.72
N ASP A 195 7.73 -0.43 -13.92
CA ASP A 195 7.23 0.31 -15.11
C ASP A 195 5.81 -0.09 -15.58
N TRP A 196 5.30 -1.24 -15.12
CA TRP A 196 3.97 -1.73 -15.49
C TRP A 196 2.83 -1.22 -14.60
N VAL A 197 3.13 -0.49 -13.51
CA VAL A 197 2.11 0.09 -12.62
C VAL A 197 1.36 1.18 -13.37
N ALA A 198 0.06 0.99 -13.55
CA ALA A 198 -0.83 1.90 -14.28
C ALA A 198 -1.84 2.62 -13.37
N GLY A 199 -1.94 2.18 -12.11
CA GLY A 199 -2.76 2.76 -11.06
C GLY A 199 -2.08 2.62 -9.70
N GLU A 200 -2.49 3.44 -8.74
CA GLU A 200 -2.00 3.40 -7.36
C GLU A 200 -3.01 4.05 -6.42
N ALA A 201 -3.26 3.41 -5.29
CA ALA A 201 -4.00 4.02 -4.19
C ALA A 201 -3.03 4.78 -3.26
N LEU A 202 -3.42 5.98 -2.86
CA LEU A 202 -2.76 6.79 -1.83
C LEU A 202 -3.71 6.93 -0.62
N PRO A 203 -3.80 5.89 0.23
CA PRO A 203 -4.85 5.81 1.24
C PRO A 203 -4.76 6.91 2.31
N GLN A 204 -3.55 7.40 2.62
CA GLN A 204 -3.31 8.44 3.62
C GLN A 204 -3.99 9.77 3.25
N VAL A 205 -4.22 10.00 1.96
CA VAL A 205 -4.89 11.19 1.42
C VAL A 205 -6.22 10.86 0.74
N ASN A 206 -6.71 9.62 0.90
CA ASN A 206 -7.98 9.12 0.35
C ASN A 206 -8.13 9.36 -1.16
N LEU A 207 -7.09 8.97 -1.91
CA LEU A 207 -6.95 9.28 -3.33
C LEU A 207 -6.49 8.06 -4.11
N ILE A 208 -6.93 7.95 -5.36
CA ILE A 208 -6.39 6.98 -6.32
C ILE A 208 -5.87 7.70 -7.57
N LEU A 209 -4.79 7.16 -8.11
CA LEU A 209 -4.23 7.51 -9.41
C LEU A 209 -4.55 6.37 -10.38
N VAL A 210 -5.05 6.68 -11.55
CA VAL A 210 -5.24 5.72 -12.63
C VAL A 210 -4.83 6.33 -13.95
N SER A 211 -4.53 5.50 -14.95
CA SER A 211 -4.16 5.99 -16.27
C SER A 211 -5.03 5.36 -17.35
N ALA A 212 -5.50 6.19 -18.28
CA ALA A 212 -6.19 5.73 -19.46
C ALA A 212 -6.10 6.76 -20.60
N SER A 213 -6.07 6.26 -21.82
CA SER A 213 -6.33 7.08 -23.00
C SER A 213 -7.81 7.50 -23.02
N VAL A 214 -8.11 8.70 -23.55
CA VAL A 214 -9.49 9.16 -23.70
C VAL A 214 -10.14 8.43 -24.87
N ASP A 215 -10.83 7.33 -24.58
CA ASP A 215 -11.63 6.58 -25.55
C ASP A 215 -12.94 6.12 -24.88
N LEU A 216 -14.04 6.80 -25.22
CA LEU A 216 -15.37 6.47 -24.67
C LEU A 216 -15.89 5.07 -25.08
N ASN A 217 -15.31 4.48 -26.13
CA ASN A 217 -15.69 3.14 -26.61
C ASN A 217 -14.88 2.04 -25.93
N ASN A 218 -13.77 2.38 -25.27
CA ASN A 218 -12.90 1.42 -24.61
C ASN A 218 -12.46 1.93 -23.24
N MET A 219 -13.31 1.72 -22.24
CA MET A 219 -13.09 2.12 -20.86
C MET A 219 -12.68 0.95 -19.94
N GLN A 220 -12.38 -0.22 -20.54
CA GLN A 220 -12.14 -1.45 -19.78
C GLN A 220 -10.98 -1.34 -18.78
N ASP A 221 -9.93 -0.60 -19.15
CA ASP A 221 -8.79 -0.38 -18.26
C ASP A 221 -9.20 0.37 -16.98
N LEU A 222 -10.06 1.38 -17.10
CA LEU A 222 -10.58 2.10 -15.94
C LEU A 222 -11.58 1.27 -15.13
N GLU A 223 -12.42 0.48 -15.81
CA GLU A 223 -13.38 -0.44 -15.17
C GLU A 223 -12.66 -1.59 -14.44
N ARG A 224 -11.38 -1.84 -14.74
CA ARG A 224 -10.49 -2.73 -14.01
C ARG A 224 -9.77 -2.00 -12.89
N GLN A 225 -9.03 -0.92 -13.20
CA GLN A 225 -8.16 -0.21 -12.26
C GLN A 225 -8.96 0.44 -11.10
N ILE A 226 -10.05 1.13 -11.39
CA ILE A 226 -10.78 1.91 -10.36
C ILE A 226 -11.29 1.04 -9.21
N PRO A 227 -11.99 -0.11 -9.42
CA PRO A 227 -12.39 -0.96 -8.30
C PRO A 227 -11.21 -1.63 -7.60
N HIS A 228 -10.12 -1.92 -8.31
CA HIS A 228 -8.88 -2.42 -7.73
C HIS A 228 -8.32 -1.42 -6.70
N GLU A 229 -8.07 -0.19 -7.12
CA GLU A 229 -7.54 0.87 -6.25
C GLU A 229 -8.51 1.25 -5.12
N PHE A 230 -9.81 1.22 -5.33
CA PHE A 230 -10.78 1.41 -4.27
C PHE A 230 -10.68 0.35 -3.19
N THR A 231 -10.37 -0.89 -3.57
CA THR A 231 -10.20 -1.98 -2.60
C THR A 231 -9.04 -1.69 -1.67
N HIS A 232 -7.92 -1.17 -2.16
CA HIS A 232 -6.80 -0.73 -1.33
C HIS A 232 -7.17 0.39 -0.34
N LEU A 233 -8.03 1.35 -0.73
CA LEU A 233 -8.56 2.35 0.22
C LEU A 233 -9.40 1.71 1.33
N LEU A 234 -10.24 0.72 1.00
CA LEU A 234 -11.05 -0.01 1.97
C LEU A 234 -10.19 -0.88 2.89
N GLU A 235 -9.19 -1.57 2.36
CA GLU A 235 -8.20 -2.34 3.12
C GLU A 235 -7.46 -1.46 4.12
N TYR A 236 -6.97 -0.32 3.68
CA TYR A 236 -6.33 0.65 4.56
C TYR A 236 -7.27 1.13 5.67
N SER A 237 -8.55 1.40 5.35
CA SER A 237 -9.52 1.83 6.36
C SER A 237 -9.77 0.78 7.45
N LEU A 238 -9.57 -0.51 7.14
CA LEU A 238 -9.68 -1.62 8.08
C LEU A 238 -8.42 -1.88 8.90
N THR A 239 -7.26 -1.69 8.28
CA THR A 239 -5.95 -2.08 8.85
C THR A 239 -5.19 -0.91 9.43
N MET A 240 -5.43 0.31 8.94
CA MET A 240 -4.78 1.54 9.38
C MET A 240 -3.24 1.40 9.38
N GLN A 241 -2.61 1.47 10.56
CA GLN A 241 -1.16 1.38 10.70
C GLN A 241 -0.57 0.01 10.31
N ASN A 242 -1.40 -1.03 10.27
CA ASN A 242 -0.96 -2.38 9.91
C ASN A 242 -1.05 -2.66 8.40
N TYR A 243 -1.52 -1.70 7.59
CA TYR A 243 -1.67 -1.87 6.14
C TYR A 243 -0.36 -2.32 5.47
N SER A 244 0.74 -1.63 5.76
CA SER A 244 2.05 -1.92 5.17
C SER A 244 2.67 -3.26 5.59
N THR A 245 2.12 -3.91 6.60
CA THR A 245 2.57 -5.23 7.09
C THR A 245 1.62 -6.36 6.68
N SER A 246 0.50 -6.04 6.03
CA SER A 246 -0.41 -7.06 5.50
C SER A 246 0.24 -7.80 4.33
N PRO A 247 -0.03 -9.13 4.20
CA PRO A 247 0.55 -9.90 3.10
C PRO A 247 0.13 -9.38 1.73
N ALA A 248 1.07 -9.23 0.80
CA ALA A 248 0.78 -8.74 -0.54
C ALA A 248 -0.24 -9.61 -1.28
N TRP A 249 -0.15 -10.96 -1.17
CA TRP A 249 -1.13 -11.85 -1.78
C TRP A 249 -2.56 -11.61 -1.29
N LEU A 250 -2.74 -11.14 -0.04
CA LEU A 250 -4.08 -10.87 0.50
C LEU A 250 -4.63 -9.55 -0.05
N LEU A 251 -3.83 -8.49 -0.01
CA LEU A 251 -4.22 -7.17 -0.52
C LEU A 251 -4.49 -7.24 -2.03
N GLU A 252 -3.52 -7.70 -2.81
CA GLU A 252 -3.64 -7.78 -4.26
C GLU A 252 -4.69 -8.80 -4.72
N GLY A 253 -4.87 -9.87 -3.95
CA GLY A 253 -5.90 -10.87 -4.22
C GLY A 253 -7.32 -10.34 -4.02
N LEU A 254 -7.57 -9.53 -2.99
CA LEU A 254 -8.84 -8.86 -2.77
C LEU A 254 -9.09 -7.81 -3.85
N ALA A 255 -8.11 -6.96 -4.13
CA ALA A 255 -8.19 -5.90 -5.14
C ALA A 255 -8.45 -6.46 -6.54
N THR A 256 -7.72 -7.51 -6.95
CA THR A 256 -7.92 -8.18 -8.25
C THR A 256 -9.30 -8.84 -8.35
N ASN A 257 -9.83 -9.40 -7.26
CA ASN A 257 -11.20 -9.95 -7.26
C ASN A 257 -12.29 -8.87 -7.33
N ALA A 258 -11.98 -7.61 -7.08
CA ALA A 258 -12.90 -6.49 -7.24
C ALA A 258 -12.94 -5.94 -8.68
N GLU A 259 -12.01 -6.29 -9.55
CA GLU A 259 -11.97 -5.85 -10.94
C GLU A 259 -13.25 -6.27 -11.69
N THR A 260 -13.90 -5.31 -12.36
CA THR A 260 -15.13 -5.60 -13.14
C THR A 260 -14.82 -6.49 -14.34
N TYR A 261 -13.67 -6.28 -14.95
CA TYR A 261 -13.15 -7.09 -16.06
C TYR A 261 -11.79 -7.68 -15.68
N PRO A 262 -11.77 -8.88 -15.06
CA PRO A 262 -10.52 -9.55 -14.71
C PRO A 262 -9.66 -9.77 -15.95
N ASN A 263 -8.35 -9.76 -15.77
CA ASN A 263 -7.43 -10.06 -16.86
C ASN A 263 -7.69 -11.47 -17.42
N SER A 264 -8.08 -11.54 -18.69
CA SER A 264 -8.42 -12.80 -19.38
C SER A 264 -7.26 -13.81 -19.43
N ASP A 265 -6.02 -13.34 -19.27
CA ASP A 265 -4.84 -14.20 -19.28
C ASP A 265 -4.60 -14.94 -17.96
N TYR A 266 -5.21 -14.52 -16.87
CA TYR A 266 -4.95 -15.10 -15.53
C TYR A 266 -5.26 -16.61 -15.48
N ALA A 267 -6.40 -17.03 -16.02
CA ALA A 267 -6.75 -18.45 -16.09
C ALA A 267 -5.71 -19.27 -16.86
N ARG A 268 -5.24 -18.74 -18.00
CA ARG A 268 -4.22 -19.37 -18.84
C ARG A 268 -2.86 -19.43 -18.14
N LEU A 269 -2.45 -18.34 -17.45
CA LEU A 269 -1.20 -18.28 -16.67
C LEU A 269 -1.21 -19.30 -15.54
N LEU A 270 -2.29 -19.36 -14.77
CA LEU A 270 -2.47 -20.33 -13.68
C LEU A 270 -2.39 -21.77 -14.19
N GLN A 271 -3.11 -22.09 -15.28
CA GLN A 271 -3.09 -23.44 -15.85
C GLN A 271 -1.70 -23.82 -16.39
N LYS A 272 -1.00 -22.87 -17.05
CA LYS A 272 0.38 -23.06 -17.52
C LYS A 272 1.32 -23.34 -16.35
N ALA A 273 1.27 -22.50 -15.32
CA ALA A 273 2.14 -22.63 -14.14
C ALA A 273 1.86 -23.92 -13.36
N SER A 274 0.60 -24.31 -13.21
CA SER A 274 0.23 -25.57 -12.58
C SER A 274 0.77 -26.79 -13.35
N ASN A 275 0.58 -26.81 -14.68
CA ASN A 275 1.05 -27.92 -15.53
C ASN A 275 2.58 -28.06 -15.55
N SER A 276 3.31 -26.94 -15.47
CA SER A 276 4.78 -26.91 -15.42
C SER A 276 5.37 -26.98 -14.01
N GLN A 277 4.54 -27.14 -12.99
CA GLN A 277 4.96 -27.12 -11.57
C GLN A 277 5.77 -25.87 -11.19
N SER A 278 5.39 -24.72 -11.77
CA SER A 278 6.04 -23.42 -11.57
C SER A 278 5.15 -22.41 -10.86
N LEU A 279 4.13 -22.87 -10.12
CA LEU A 279 3.39 -22.01 -9.21
C LEU A 279 4.34 -21.46 -8.14
N ILE A 280 4.17 -20.17 -7.82
CA ILE A 280 4.96 -19.50 -6.80
C ILE A 280 4.40 -19.94 -5.42
N PRO A 281 5.21 -20.45 -4.49
CA PRO A 281 4.76 -20.76 -3.14
C PRO A 281 4.13 -19.53 -2.48
N MET A 282 2.98 -19.69 -1.79
CA MET A 282 2.22 -18.56 -1.25
C MET A 282 2.99 -17.75 -0.20
N ASP A 283 3.96 -18.35 0.49
CA ASP A 283 4.85 -17.66 1.42
C ASP A 283 5.76 -16.63 0.72
N GLN A 284 6.16 -16.89 -0.53
CA GLN A 284 6.92 -15.93 -1.35
C GLN A 284 6.07 -14.76 -1.86
N LEU A 285 4.75 -14.91 -1.88
CA LEU A 285 3.80 -13.86 -2.24
C LEU A 285 3.39 -12.98 -1.05
N CYS A 286 4.01 -13.15 0.11
CA CYS A 286 3.78 -12.32 1.30
C CYS A 286 4.33 -10.89 1.16
N HIS A 287 5.34 -10.71 0.31
CA HIS A 287 6.02 -9.44 0.06
C HIS A 287 5.66 -8.87 -1.31
N THR A 288 6.12 -7.65 -1.57
CA THR A 288 5.96 -6.97 -2.87
C THR A 288 6.33 -7.91 -4.02
N PHE A 289 5.48 -7.95 -5.04
CA PHE A 289 5.66 -8.83 -6.18
C PHE A 289 6.89 -8.47 -7.01
N SER A 290 7.35 -9.44 -7.82
CA SER A 290 8.51 -9.27 -8.67
C SER A 290 8.33 -8.10 -9.65
N PRO A 291 9.39 -7.31 -9.96
CA PRO A 291 9.35 -6.30 -11.01
C PRO A 291 9.23 -6.93 -12.42
N ASP A 292 9.50 -8.23 -12.57
CA ASP A 292 9.30 -8.96 -13.83
C ASP A 292 7.82 -9.09 -14.14
N THR A 293 7.40 -8.60 -15.31
CA THR A 293 5.98 -8.50 -15.70
C THR A 293 5.26 -9.86 -15.75
N GLU A 294 5.93 -10.93 -16.23
CA GLU A 294 5.31 -12.26 -16.31
C GLU A 294 5.12 -12.88 -14.93
N LYS A 295 6.11 -12.72 -14.05
CA LYS A 295 6.02 -13.18 -12.66
C LYS A 295 5.01 -12.37 -11.88
N ALA A 296 4.96 -11.05 -12.07
CA ALA A 296 3.96 -10.19 -11.45
C ALA A 296 2.54 -10.63 -11.85
N ALA A 297 2.28 -10.81 -13.15
CA ALA A 297 0.98 -11.25 -13.64
C ALA A 297 0.57 -12.61 -13.04
N LEU A 298 1.52 -13.57 -12.90
CA LEU A 298 1.26 -14.83 -12.21
C LEU A 298 0.97 -14.63 -10.73
N SER A 299 1.69 -13.72 -10.05
CA SER A 299 1.47 -13.40 -8.63
C SER A 299 0.07 -12.85 -8.40
N TYR A 300 -0.39 -11.92 -9.23
CA TYR A 300 -1.78 -11.41 -9.20
C TYR A 300 -2.80 -12.51 -9.44
N ALA A 301 -2.59 -13.32 -10.47
CA ALA A 301 -3.48 -14.43 -10.79
C ALA A 301 -3.59 -15.46 -9.65
N GLN A 302 -2.45 -15.82 -9.04
CA GLN A 302 -2.42 -16.75 -7.90
C GLN A 302 -3.10 -16.15 -6.68
N SER A 303 -2.80 -14.90 -6.35
CA SER A 303 -3.38 -14.19 -5.21
C SER A 303 -4.90 -14.10 -5.30
N ALA A 304 -5.41 -13.69 -6.46
CA ALA A 304 -6.84 -13.62 -6.72
C ALA A 304 -7.53 -14.99 -6.58
N SER A 305 -6.95 -16.02 -7.20
CA SER A 305 -7.48 -17.38 -7.13
C SER A 305 -7.43 -17.97 -5.72
N PHE A 306 -6.35 -17.69 -4.98
CA PHE A 306 -6.20 -18.15 -3.59
C PHE A 306 -7.19 -17.46 -2.65
N VAL A 307 -7.35 -16.13 -2.73
CA VAL A 307 -8.35 -15.37 -1.96
C VAL A 307 -9.77 -15.84 -2.30
N GLN A 308 -10.08 -16.10 -3.58
CA GLN A 308 -11.37 -16.64 -3.99
C GLN A 308 -11.62 -18.03 -3.39
N TYR A 309 -10.61 -18.90 -3.33
CA TYR A 309 -10.69 -20.19 -2.67
C TYR A 309 -10.97 -20.03 -1.17
N LEU A 310 -10.23 -19.14 -0.47
CA LEU A 310 -10.43 -18.89 0.95
C LEU A 310 -11.85 -18.37 1.23
N THR A 311 -12.30 -17.40 0.44
CA THR A 311 -13.66 -16.84 0.52
C THR A 311 -14.72 -17.90 0.31
N SER A 312 -14.58 -18.73 -0.71
CA SER A 312 -15.54 -19.79 -1.04
C SER A 312 -15.62 -20.89 0.03
N LYS A 313 -14.48 -21.21 0.63
CA LYS A 313 -14.37 -22.31 1.61
C LYS A 313 -14.68 -21.87 3.04
N TYR A 314 -14.26 -20.68 3.44
CA TYR A 314 -14.30 -20.21 4.82
C TYR A 314 -15.19 -19.00 5.04
N GLY A 315 -15.65 -18.36 3.95
CA GLY A 315 -16.52 -17.17 3.96
C GLY A 315 -15.75 -15.85 4.05
N ASN A 316 -16.41 -14.77 3.62
CA ASN A 316 -15.84 -13.41 3.59
C ASN A 316 -15.40 -12.92 4.98
N GLU A 317 -16.12 -13.28 6.04
CA GLU A 317 -15.81 -12.83 7.40
C GLU A 317 -14.46 -13.35 7.89
N LYS A 318 -14.05 -14.55 7.50
CA LYS A 318 -12.73 -15.10 7.84
C LYS A 318 -11.61 -14.37 7.09
N VAL A 319 -11.82 -14.02 5.82
CA VAL A 319 -10.87 -13.23 5.04
C VAL A 319 -10.73 -11.82 5.63
N LYS A 320 -11.86 -11.21 6.03
CA LYS A 320 -11.86 -9.92 6.70
C LYS A 320 -11.15 -9.97 8.07
N GLN A 321 -11.38 -11.01 8.88
CA GLN A 321 -10.64 -11.22 10.14
C GLN A 321 -9.15 -11.34 9.90
N LEU A 322 -8.73 -12.08 8.86
CA LEU A 322 -7.33 -12.20 8.46
C LEU A 322 -6.73 -10.82 8.17
N LEU A 323 -7.41 -9.99 7.38
CA LEU A 323 -6.95 -8.63 7.07
C LEU A 323 -6.85 -7.73 8.32
N GLN A 324 -7.77 -7.88 9.29
CA GLN A 324 -7.77 -7.09 10.52
C GLN A 324 -6.77 -7.56 11.58
N THR A 325 -6.21 -8.75 11.42
CA THR A 325 -5.25 -9.31 12.40
C THR A 325 -3.91 -8.61 12.24
N PRO A 326 -3.36 -7.99 13.31
CA PRO A 326 -2.06 -7.36 13.24
C PRO A 326 -0.97 -8.38 12.92
N SER A 327 -0.25 -8.17 11.84
CA SER A 327 0.89 -9.01 11.46
C SER A 327 2.17 -8.70 12.26
N SER A 328 2.07 -8.03 13.39
CA SER A 328 3.11 -7.46 14.25
C SER A 328 4.37 -8.35 14.40
N GLY A 329 5.24 -8.37 13.37
CA GLY A 329 6.51 -9.09 13.37
C GLY A 329 6.39 -10.61 13.25
N LEU A 330 5.19 -11.15 13.06
CA LEU A 330 5.00 -12.56 12.73
C LEU A 330 5.29 -12.78 11.25
N GLU A 331 5.98 -13.88 10.94
CA GLU A 331 6.08 -14.34 9.55
C GLU A 331 4.66 -14.55 8.99
N CYS A 332 4.48 -14.18 7.73
CA CYS A 332 3.19 -14.28 7.03
C CYS A 332 2.53 -15.67 7.15
N SER A 333 3.32 -16.74 7.28
CA SER A 333 2.84 -18.09 7.50
C SER A 333 2.13 -18.30 8.84
N ARG A 334 2.62 -17.67 9.92
CA ARG A 334 2.06 -17.79 11.27
C ARG A 334 0.75 -17.03 11.49
N PHE A 335 0.63 -15.90 10.87
CA PHE A 335 -0.53 -15.05 10.91
C PHE A 335 -1.80 -15.76 10.37
N VAL A 336 -1.63 -16.63 9.39
CA VAL A 336 -2.73 -17.41 8.79
C VAL A 336 -3.22 -18.52 9.73
N ASP A 337 -2.33 -19.13 10.53
CA ASP A 337 -2.67 -20.20 11.48
C ASP A 337 -3.67 -19.74 12.55
N GLU A 338 -3.55 -18.52 13.03
CA GLU A 338 -4.45 -17.98 14.07
C GLU A 338 -5.90 -17.92 13.60
N ILE A 339 -6.13 -17.68 12.31
CA ILE A 339 -7.48 -17.49 11.74
C ILE A 339 -8.07 -18.79 11.20
N TYR A 340 -7.27 -19.61 10.53
CA TYR A 340 -7.74 -20.81 9.84
C TYR A 340 -7.44 -22.11 10.60
N GLY A 341 -6.55 -22.09 11.62
CA GLY A 341 -6.13 -23.24 12.38
C GLY A 341 -5.25 -24.21 11.59
N VAL A 342 -4.73 -23.76 10.45
CA VAL A 342 -3.81 -24.48 9.56
C VAL A 342 -2.82 -23.51 8.94
N ASN A 343 -1.59 -23.95 8.71
CA ASN A 343 -0.54 -23.09 8.18
C ASN A 343 -0.75 -22.75 6.69
N LEU A 344 -0.04 -21.72 6.23
CA LEU A 344 -0.16 -21.21 4.87
C LEU A 344 0.20 -22.27 3.83
N GLU A 345 1.20 -23.13 4.08
CA GLU A 345 1.62 -24.22 3.19
C GLU A 345 0.50 -25.26 3.00
N ALA A 346 -0.20 -25.60 4.09
CA ALA A 346 -1.33 -26.54 4.03
C ALA A 346 -2.51 -25.94 3.28
N LEU A 347 -2.76 -24.61 3.42
CA LEU A 347 -3.79 -23.90 2.65
C LEU A 347 -3.42 -23.80 1.17
N ASP A 348 -2.17 -23.53 0.86
CA ASP A 348 -1.64 -23.49 -0.52
C ASP A 348 -1.83 -24.86 -1.19
N THR A 349 -1.40 -25.94 -0.54
CA THR A 349 -1.61 -27.30 -1.03
C THR A 349 -3.09 -27.60 -1.26
N ALA A 350 -3.96 -27.22 -0.32
CA ALA A 350 -5.40 -27.45 -0.43
C ALA A 350 -6.04 -26.62 -1.55
N TRP A 351 -5.61 -25.37 -1.75
CA TRP A 351 -6.01 -24.54 -2.87
C TRP A 351 -5.59 -25.14 -4.21
N GLN A 352 -4.33 -25.54 -4.38
CA GLN A 352 -3.84 -26.15 -5.60
C GLN A 352 -4.63 -27.41 -5.96
N LYS A 353 -4.90 -28.26 -4.96
CA LYS A 353 -5.72 -29.46 -5.16
C LYS A 353 -7.17 -29.13 -5.56
N ALA A 354 -7.78 -28.13 -4.95
CA ALA A 354 -9.16 -27.72 -5.24
C ALA A 354 -9.29 -27.07 -6.63
N THR A 355 -8.31 -26.24 -7.00
CA THR A 355 -8.35 -25.45 -8.22
C THR A 355 -7.95 -26.23 -9.47
N PHE A 356 -6.94 -27.08 -9.37
CA PHE A 356 -6.36 -27.76 -10.53
C PHE A 356 -6.67 -29.25 -10.61
N ASN A 357 -7.45 -29.79 -9.67
CA ASN A 357 -7.78 -31.24 -9.62
C ASN A 357 -6.52 -32.11 -9.63
N GLN A 358 -5.39 -31.56 -9.17
CA GLN A 358 -4.13 -32.27 -9.12
C GLN A 358 -4.14 -33.19 -7.90
N ILE A 359 -3.99 -34.48 -8.14
CA ILE A 359 -3.47 -35.38 -7.11
C ILE A 359 -2.02 -34.95 -6.95
N LEU A 360 -1.74 -34.12 -5.96
CA LEU A 360 -0.36 -33.87 -5.55
C LEU A 360 0.18 -35.22 -5.11
N ILE A 361 0.99 -35.83 -5.96
CA ILE A 361 1.81 -36.96 -5.57
C ILE A 361 2.79 -36.32 -4.58
N GLN A 362 2.40 -36.36 -3.30
CA GLN A 362 3.36 -36.07 -2.24
C GLN A 362 4.60 -36.89 -2.55
N ASN A 363 5.77 -36.30 -2.44
CA ASN A 363 7.07 -36.96 -2.68
C ASN A 363 7.37 -38.08 -1.66
N ASP A 364 6.35 -38.74 -1.13
CA ASP A 364 6.45 -39.90 -0.27
C ASP A 364 7.05 -41.15 -0.96
N LEU A 365 7.18 -41.09 -2.30
CA LEU A 365 7.93 -42.13 -3.03
C LEU A 365 9.38 -42.27 -2.52
N PHE A 366 10.01 -41.20 -2.07
CA PHE A 366 11.33 -41.27 -1.44
C PHE A 366 11.32 -41.99 -0.11
N GLN A 367 10.24 -41.98 0.65
CA GLN A 367 10.10 -42.71 1.91
C GLN A 367 10.06 -44.25 1.67
N TYR A 368 9.52 -44.67 0.52
CA TYR A 368 9.44 -46.11 0.17
C TYR A 368 10.63 -46.62 -0.64
N TRP A 369 11.58 -45.74 -1.04
CA TRP A 369 12.76 -46.13 -1.79
C TRP A 369 13.60 -47.23 -1.14
N PRO A 370 13.83 -47.23 0.21
CA PRO A 370 14.53 -48.33 0.86
C PRO A 370 13.78 -49.67 0.76
N VAL A 371 12.45 -49.63 0.79
CA VAL A 371 11.62 -50.83 0.66
C VAL A 371 11.65 -51.36 -0.76
N LEU A 372 11.56 -50.50 -1.74
CA LEU A 372 11.65 -50.87 -3.17
C LEU A 372 13.03 -51.45 -3.51
N THR A 373 14.10 -50.87 -3.01
CA THR A 373 15.47 -51.38 -3.22
C THR A 373 15.66 -52.74 -2.54
N ALA A 374 15.16 -52.94 -1.32
CA ALA A 374 15.20 -54.23 -0.64
C ALA A 374 14.44 -55.32 -1.42
N LEU A 375 13.28 -54.99 -1.98
CA LEU A 375 12.46 -55.91 -2.78
C LEU A 375 13.17 -56.32 -4.08
N ILE A 376 13.81 -55.37 -4.77
CA ILE A 376 14.62 -55.63 -5.97
C ILE A 376 15.80 -56.55 -5.63
N VAL A 377 16.52 -56.31 -4.52
CA VAL A 377 17.63 -57.14 -4.08
C VAL A 377 17.16 -58.57 -3.78
N LEU A 378 16.02 -58.75 -3.09
CA LEU A 378 15.45 -60.07 -2.83
C LEU A 378 15.08 -60.82 -4.11
N ILE A 379 14.51 -60.15 -5.10
CA ILE A 379 14.19 -60.75 -6.42
C ILE A 379 15.47 -61.21 -7.11
N VAL A 380 16.52 -60.40 -7.10
CA VAL A 380 17.82 -60.74 -7.71
C VAL A 380 18.42 -61.96 -7.01
N ILE A 381 18.42 -62.01 -5.70
CA ILE A 381 18.90 -63.16 -4.91
C ILE A 381 18.09 -64.41 -5.25
N ALA A 382 16.77 -64.33 -5.32
CA ALA A 382 15.91 -65.46 -5.66
C ALA A 382 16.21 -66.03 -7.06
N VAL A 383 16.44 -65.14 -8.04
CA VAL A 383 16.81 -65.53 -9.43
C VAL A 383 18.18 -66.21 -9.44
N PHE A 384 19.17 -65.67 -8.69
CA PHE A 384 20.49 -66.29 -8.58
C PHE A 384 20.44 -67.68 -7.88
N LEU A 385 19.71 -67.83 -6.77
CA LEU A 385 19.50 -69.04 -6.08
C LEU A 385 18.82 -70.10 -6.99
N ARG A 386 17.78 -69.72 -7.70
CA ARG A 386 17.10 -70.60 -8.66
C ARG A 386 18.05 -71.08 -9.76
N ARG A 387 18.86 -70.21 -10.34
CA ARG A 387 19.87 -70.60 -11.35
C ARG A 387 20.94 -71.47 -10.80
N TYR A 388 21.40 -71.27 -9.56
CA TYR A 388 22.37 -72.12 -8.87
C TYR A 388 21.82 -73.50 -8.61
N LEU A 389 20.59 -73.61 -8.11
CA LEU A 389 19.93 -74.87 -7.83
C LEU A 389 19.68 -75.71 -9.10
N LEU A 390 19.32 -75.01 -10.20
CA LEU A 390 19.15 -75.71 -11.51
C LEU A 390 20.47 -76.24 -12.01
N LYS A 391 21.57 -75.49 -11.97
CA LYS A 391 22.91 -75.92 -12.37
C LYS A 391 23.43 -77.09 -11.44
N LYS A 392 23.13 -77.06 -10.16
CA LYS A 392 23.49 -78.14 -9.25
C LYS A 392 22.74 -79.44 -9.58
N LYS A 393 21.45 -79.39 -9.89
CA LYS A 393 20.62 -80.53 -10.29
C LYS A 393 21.04 -81.09 -11.63
N GLU A 394 21.51 -80.29 -12.58
CA GLU A 394 22.11 -80.81 -13.82
C GLU A 394 23.43 -81.53 -13.61
N LYS A 395 24.26 -81.03 -12.67
CA LYS A 395 25.54 -81.66 -12.30
C LYS A 395 25.38 -82.99 -11.56
N ASP A 396 24.39 -83.09 -10.67
CA ASP A 396 24.06 -84.24 -9.91
C ASP A 396 23.41 -85.35 -10.78
N ASN A 397 22.62 -84.96 -11.81
CA ASN A 397 22.04 -85.89 -12.78
C ASN A 397 23.03 -86.36 -13.87
N GLY A 398 24.17 -85.67 -14.10
CA GLY A 398 25.22 -86.04 -15.05
C GLY A 398 26.29 -86.98 -14.50
N LEU A 399 26.18 -87.37 -13.22
CA LEU A 399 27.10 -88.30 -12.55
C LEU A 399 26.55 -89.73 -12.45
N ILE A 400 25.42 -90.00 -13.12
CA ILE A 400 24.80 -91.35 -13.20
C ILE A 400 24.82 -91.81 -14.67
N HIS A 401 26.01 -91.86 -15.28
CA HIS A 401 26.28 -92.67 -16.48
C HIS A 401 27.72 -93.17 -16.45
#